data_6aa719ac0648673169956c991094243e
#
_entry.id   6aa719ac0648673169956c991094243e
#
_cell.length_a   1.000
_cell.length_b   1.000
_cell.length_c   1.000
_cell.angle_alpha   90.00
_cell.angle_beta   90.00
_cell.angle_gamma   90.00
#
_symmetry.space_group_name_H-M   'P 1'
#
loop_
_entity.id
_entity.type
_entity.pdbx_description
1 polymer ?
#
loop_
_entity_poly.entity_id
_entity_poly.type
_entity_poly.pdbx_seq_one_letter_code
_entity_poly.pdbx_strand_id
1 'polypeptide(L)'
;MPPRIVPILERLRQDISGCLTKKAIEDTCRQSGYSWRNRLLDPVTTIYLFLLQILHGNTSCQHVVHFGCWTFSDSAYCQARKRLPLGIFYNLLERVTATFRKATAGSSQWLGHRVWVLDNSSFSMSDTPALQAAFGQPTGQRPGCGFPVAKWLALMDLATGMLLRSSTAPLRSHEMARCGAISDDLEAGDIVMGDRAFCSYAHFAILVGRSLHGVFRAHQKQIIDFTPGRPQARLGPFKNPAGLPHSRWVLAQGDADQIVVWYKPKRNPKWMSQEEYAALPEEITVRELRYRVESPGFRTGEVTVVTTLLDATVYPASALADLYFRRWMVEVNFKHLKITMNMDVLNCKTVDGVLKELAIFALAYNLVRSVMVESARAQGVTPERVSLIDAVRWLIGSEEEADITDMKVNPHRPGRAEPRVKKRRPKQYRRMTKPRSVLRKELLDEGVAA
;
A
#
# COMPACT_ATOMS: atom_id res chain seq x y z
N MET A 1 35.50 5.66 0.70
CA MET A 1 34.41 6.66 0.83
C MET A 1 33.09 5.94 1.07
N PRO A 2 32.22 6.44 1.92
CA PRO A 2 30.89 5.88 2.09
C PRO A 2 30.10 5.93 0.76
N PRO A 3 29.09 5.06 0.54
CA PRO A 3 28.22 5.16 -0.61
C PRO A 3 27.64 6.56 -0.75
N ARG A 4 27.44 7.03 -1.97
CA ARG A 4 26.89 8.37 -2.28
C ARG A 4 25.58 8.71 -1.54
N ILE A 5 24.87 7.70 -1.07
CA ILE A 5 23.63 7.88 -0.29
C ILE A 5 23.86 8.50 1.10
N VAL A 6 25.07 8.37 1.70
CA VAL A 6 25.33 8.87 3.06
C VAL A 6 25.26 10.39 3.10
N PRO A 7 25.93 11.15 2.21
CA PRO A 7 25.79 12.60 2.14
C PRO A 7 24.33 13.03 1.88
N ILE A 8 23.58 12.24 1.13
CA ILE A 8 22.18 12.51 0.80
C ILE A 8 21.28 12.33 2.03
N LEU A 9 21.50 11.26 2.80
CA LEU A 9 20.75 11.03 4.04
C LEU A 9 21.05 12.09 5.10
N GLU A 10 22.29 12.61 5.13
CA GLU A 10 22.71 13.70 6.03
C GLU A 10 22.04 15.04 5.70
N ARG A 11 21.56 15.23 4.46
CA ARG A 11 20.80 16.42 4.01
C ARG A 11 19.31 16.33 4.38
N LEU A 12 18.79 15.16 4.69
CA LEU A 12 17.44 14.99 5.23
C LEU A 12 17.42 15.48 6.69
N ARG A 13 16.24 15.88 7.18
CA ARG A 13 16.06 16.22 8.60
C ARG A 13 16.74 15.17 9.48
N GLN A 14 17.45 15.64 10.49
CA GLN A 14 18.22 14.78 11.42
C GLN A 14 17.38 13.63 11.97
N ASP A 15 16.05 13.80 12.13
CA ASP A 15 15.15 12.80 12.66
C ASP A 15 15.06 11.55 11.78
N ILE A 16 15.01 11.71 10.45
CA ILE A 16 14.84 10.58 9.51
C ILE A 16 16.19 10.04 9.07
N SER A 17 17.17 10.92 8.79
CA SER A 17 18.55 10.51 8.52
C SER A 17 19.13 9.74 9.71
N GLY A 18 18.80 10.13 10.94
CA GLY A 18 19.17 9.43 12.17
C GLY A 18 18.74 7.96 12.23
N CYS A 19 17.62 7.59 11.58
CA CYS A 19 17.14 6.20 11.54
C CYS A 19 17.98 5.28 10.64
N LEU A 20 18.70 5.84 9.67
CA LEU A 20 19.47 5.10 8.67
C LEU A 20 20.97 5.40 8.73
N THR A 21 21.47 5.99 9.82
CA THR A 21 22.90 6.14 10.07
C THR A 21 23.58 4.76 10.16
N LYS A 22 24.89 4.73 9.93
CA LYS A 22 25.71 3.53 10.12
C LYS A 22 25.41 2.86 11.47
N LYS A 23 25.45 3.66 12.57
CA LYS A 23 25.17 3.17 13.93
C LYS A 23 23.76 2.57 14.04
N ALA A 24 22.73 3.26 13.52
CA ALA A 24 21.35 2.79 13.59
C ALA A 24 21.14 1.45 12.86
N ILE A 25 21.75 1.28 11.70
CA ILE A 25 21.72 0.03 10.94
C ILE A 25 22.47 -1.09 11.68
N GLU A 26 23.68 -0.81 12.19
CA GLU A 26 24.46 -1.79 12.98
C GLU A 26 23.71 -2.22 14.25
N ASP A 27 23.11 -1.28 14.99
CA ASP A 27 22.32 -1.57 16.19
C ASP A 27 21.10 -2.43 15.85
N THR A 28 20.40 -2.12 14.76
CA THR A 28 19.28 -2.95 14.27
C THR A 28 19.73 -4.36 13.90
N CYS A 29 20.90 -4.50 13.27
CA CYS A 29 21.47 -5.82 12.97
C CYS A 29 21.78 -6.61 14.24
N ARG A 30 22.40 -5.98 15.25
CA ARG A 30 22.74 -6.63 16.54
C ARG A 30 21.49 -7.02 17.31
N GLN A 31 20.49 -6.14 17.37
CA GLN A 31 19.19 -6.43 18.01
C GLN A 31 18.44 -7.60 17.33
N SER A 32 18.67 -7.77 16.03
CA SER A 32 18.14 -8.91 15.28
C SER A 32 18.96 -10.20 15.43
N GLY A 33 19.95 -10.22 16.31
CA GLY A 33 20.85 -11.36 16.51
C GLY A 33 21.83 -11.61 15.36
N TYR A 34 21.97 -10.68 14.43
CA TYR A 34 22.84 -10.84 13.27
C TYR A 34 24.26 -10.36 13.56
N SER A 35 25.22 -11.26 13.39
CA SER A 35 26.65 -10.97 13.48
C SER A 35 27.30 -11.03 12.10
N TRP A 36 28.29 -10.19 11.89
CA TRP A 36 29.02 -10.11 10.62
C TRP A 36 30.52 -9.92 10.81
N ARG A 37 31.29 -10.25 9.80
CA ARG A 37 32.71 -9.95 9.74
C ARG A 37 32.91 -8.57 9.08
N ASN A 38 33.94 -7.83 9.51
CA ASN A 38 34.31 -6.59 8.87
C ASN A 38 34.82 -6.87 7.45
N ARG A 39 33.97 -6.59 6.46
CA ARG A 39 34.23 -6.77 5.02
C ARG A 39 33.68 -5.55 4.28
N LEU A 40 34.09 -5.37 3.03
CA LEU A 40 33.63 -4.30 2.17
C LEU A 40 32.09 -4.26 2.06
N LEU A 41 31.47 -5.42 1.81
CA LEU A 41 30.01 -5.60 1.78
C LEU A 41 29.50 -6.03 3.17
N ASP A 42 29.67 -5.15 4.15
CA ASP A 42 29.02 -5.25 5.46
C ASP A 42 27.51 -4.95 5.38
N PRO A 43 26.74 -5.12 6.44
CA PRO A 43 25.31 -4.84 6.46
C PRO A 43 24.98 -3.41 6.02
N VAL A 44 25.72 -2.42 6.51
CA VAL A 44 25.47 -1.00 6.24
C VAL A 44 25.67 -0.69 4.76
N THR A 45 26.83 -1.06 4.23
CA THR A 45 27.14 -0.90 2.80
C THR A 45 26.13 -1.64 1.91
N THR A 46 25.76 -2.86 2.30
CA THR A 46 24.81 -3.67 1.54
C THR A 46 23.42 -3.06 1.51
N ILE A 47 22.92 -2.53 2.63
CA ILE A 47 21.61 -1.87 2.71
C ILE A 47 21.63 -0.57 1.91
N TYR A 48 22.67 0.26 2.01
CA TYR A 48 22.78 1.48 1.22
C TYR A 48 22.83 1.22 -0.29
N LEU A 49 23.60 0.23 -0.72
CA LEU A 49 23.63 -0.17 -2.13
C LEU A 49 22.26 -0.69 -2.59
N PHE A 50 21.52 -1.37 -1.72
CA PHE A 50 20.20 -1.87 -2.07
C PHE A 50 19.17 -0.73 -2.16
N LEU A 51 19.23 0.28 -1.29
CA LEU A 51 18.43 1.49 -1.40
C LEU A 51 18.72 2.22 -2.72
N LEU A 52 20.01 2.43 -3.05
CA LEU A 52 20.41 3.03 -4.32
C LEU A 52 19.92 2.22 -5.52
N GLN A 53 20.00 0.89 -5.47
CA GLN A 53 19.47 0.02 -6.51
C GLN A 53 17.99 0.30 -6.80
N ILE A 54 17.18 0.43 -5.75
CA ILE A 54 15.75 0.73 -5.88
C ILE A 54 15.53 2.14 -6.41
N LEU A 55 16.22 3.15 -5.87
CA LEU A 55 16.10 4.54 -6.31
C LEU A 55 16.52 4.72 -7.78
N HIS A 56 17.43 3.91 -8.29
CA HIS A 56 17.77 3.81 -9.71
C HIS A 56 16.83 2.88 -10.51
N GLY A 57 15.55 2.79 -10.12
CA GLY A 57 14.52 2.03 -10.83
C GLY A 57 14.70 0.53 -10.75
N ASN A 58 15.17 0.01 -9.61
CA ASN A 58 15.43 -1.42 -9.38
C ASN A 58 16.39 -2.01 -10.42
N THR A 59 17.48 -1.32 -10.65
CA THR A 59 18.47 -1.66 -11.66
C THR A 59 19.15 -3.01 -11.39
N SER A 60 19.88 -3.55 -12.36
CA SER A 60 20.57 -4.84 -12.23
C SER A 60 21.70 -4.80 -11.18
N CYS A 61 22.01 -5.95 -10.58
CA CYS A 61 23.15 -6.05 -9.65
C CYS A 61 24.48 -5.70 -10.32
N GLN A 62 24.64 -5.93 -11.63
CA GLN A 62 25.79 -5.51 -12.40
C GLN A 62 25.95 -3.98 -12.42
N HIS A 63 24.84 -3.25 -12.53
CA HIS A 63 24.90 -1.79 -12.51
C HIS A 63 25.24 -1.24 -11.11
N VAL A 64 24.79 -1.90 -10.03
CA VAL A 64 25.10 -1.51 -8.65
C VAL A 64 26.60 -1.46 -8.35
N VAL A 65 27.39 -2.29 -9.03
CA VAL A 65 28.87 -2.29 -8.91
C VAL A 65 29.47 -0.91 -9.22
N HIS A 66 28.80 -0.11 -10.05
CA HIS A 66 29.25 1.24 -10.43
C HIS A 66 28.79 2.36 -9.48
N PHE A 67 28.01 2.07 -8.43
CA PHE A 67 27.52 3.09 -7.49
C PHE A 67 28.52 3.50 -6.41
N GLY A 68 29.58 2.77 -6.24
CA GLY A 68 30.62 3.01 -5.23
C GLY A 68 32.01 3.17 -5.81
N CYS A 69 32.91 3.67 -4.99
CA CYS A 69 34.34 3.74 -5.30
C CYS A 69 35.07 2.41 -5.02
N TRP A 70 34.32 1.33 -4.83
CA TRP A 70 34.87 0.01 -4.44
C TRP A 70 34.74 -0.98 -5.55
N THR A 71 35.73 -1.89 -5.60
CA THR A 71 35.70 -3.03 -6.52
C THR A 71 35.07 -4.22 -5.83
N PHE A 72 33.90 -4.64 -6.26
CA PHE A 72 33.23 -5.89 -5.87
C PHE A 72 32.48 -6.46 -7.07
N SER A 73 32.21 -7.76 -7.06
CA SER A 73 31.40 -8.39 -8.12
C SER A 73 29.91 -8.31 -7.80
N ASP A 74 29.09 -8.35 -8.83
CA ASP A 74 27.63 -8.48 -8.73
C ASP A 74 27.21 -9.73 -7.93
N SER A 75 27.92 -10.83 -8.10
CA SER A 75 27.72 -12.06 -7.32
C SER A 75 28.00 -11.85 -5.83
N ALA A 76 29.09 -11.14 -5.48
CA ALA A 76 29.41 -10.80 -4.08
C ALA A 76 28.31 -9.96 -3.43
N TYR A 77 27.78 -8.99 -4.19
CA TYR A 77 26.65 -8.16 -3.74
C TYR A 77 25.37 -9.00 -3.56
N CYS A 78 25.02 -9.85 -4.52
CA CYS A 78 23.88 -10.77 -4.38
C CYS A 78 24.00 -11.66 -3.13
N GLN A 79 25.21 -12.20 -2.85
CA GLN A 79 25.48 -13.00 -1.65
C GLN A 79 25.38 -12.16 -0.36
N ALA A 80 25.84 -10.92 -0.38
CA ALA A 80 25.70 -10.01 0.76
C ALA A 80 24.23 -9.75 1.09
N ARG A 81 23.41 -9.42 0.11
CA ARG A 81 21.94 -9.28 0.26
C ARG A 81 21.28 -10.56 0.80
N LYS A 82 21.67 -11.72 0.28
CA LYS A 82 21.11 -13.01 0.72
C LYS A 82 21.40 -13.27 2.20
N ARG A 83 22.57 -12.92 2.71
CA ARG A 83 22.97 -13.15 4.10
C ARG A 83 22.19 -12.30 5.12
N LEU A 84 21.72 -11.11 4.76
CA LEU A 84 20.96 -10.25 5.67
C LEU A 84 19.61 -10.88 6.02
N PRO A 85 19.27 -11.08 7.29
CA PRO A 85 17.94 -11.53 7.69
C PRO A 85 16.85 -10.55 7.26
N LEU A 86 15.68 -11.07 6.83
CA LEU A 86 14.53 -10.26 6.43
C LEU A 86 14.05 -9.31 7.53
N GLY A 87 14.10 -9.75 8.79
CA GLY A 87 13.69 -8.94 9.94
C GLY A 87 14.42 -7.61 10.07
N ILE A 88 15.69 -7.52 9.63
CA ILE A 88 16.44 -6.25 9.64
C ILE A 88 15.74 -5.19 8.80
N PHE A 89 15.25 -5.56 7.62
CA PHE A 89 14.56 -4.63 6.72
C PHE A 89 13.22 -4.15 7.30
N TYR A 90 12.48 -5.03 7.94
CA TYR A 90 11.24 -4.67 8.63
C TYR A 90 11.50 -3.76 9.83
N ASN A 91 12.50 -4.05 10.65
CA ASN A 91 12.86 -3.23 11.80
C ASN A 91 13.34 -1.83 11.37
N LEU A 92 14.10 -1.72 10.27
CA LEU A 92 14.48 -0.42 9.70
C LEU A 92 13.27 0.36 9.18
N LEU A 93 12.34 -0.31 8.50
CA LEU A 93 11.11 0.32 8.02
C LEU A 93 10.28 0.84 9.20
N GLU A 94 10.12 0.04 10.26
CA GLU A 94 9.41 0.43 11.47
C GLU A 94 10.05 1.65 12.15
N ARG A 95 11.37 1.68 12.29
CA ARG A 95 12.10 2.85 12.83
C ARG A 95 11.82 4.11 12.02
N VAL A 96 11.92 4.04 10.70
CA VAL A 96 11.65 5.18 9.80
C VAL A 96 10.19 5.63 9.93
N THR A 97 9.24 4.70 9.94
CA THR A 97 7.82 5.04 10.05
C THR A 97 7.47 5.62 11.42
N ALA A 98 8.01 5.07 12.51
CA ALA A 98 7.77 5.58 13.87
C ALA A 98 8.30 7.02 14.02
N THR A 99 9.51 7.28 13.56
CA THR A 99 10.11 8.62 13.60
C THR A 99 9.28 9.61 12.78
N PHE A 100 8.86 9.23 11.59
CA PHE A 100 8.07 10.09 10.73
C PHE A 100 6.66 10.36 11.29
N ARG A 101 6.01 9.35 11.86
CA ARG A 101 4.72 9.52 12.57
C ARG A 101 4.83 10.60 13.65
N LYS A 102 5.88 10.53 14.48
CA LYS A 102 6.15 11.51 15.52
C LYS A 102 6.39 12.91 14.95
N ALA A 103 7.19 13.02 13.90
CA ALA A 103 7.51 14.29 13.25
C ALA A 103 6.31 14.96 12.56
N THR A 104 5.29 14.20 12.18
CA THR A 104 4.09 14.69 11.47
C THR A 104 2.82 14.66 12.31
N ALA A 105 2.88 14.33 13.60
CA ALA A 105 1.70 14.12 14.44
C ALA A 105 0.73 15.31 14.44
N GLY A 106 1.23 16.56 14.52
CA GLY A 106 0.38 17.76 14.54
C GLY A 106 -0.14 18.21 13.18
N SER A 107 0.46 17.78 12.06
CA SER A 107 0.12 18.26 10.71
C SER A 107 -0.69 17.27 9.87
N SER A 108 -0.93 16.07 10.38
CA SER A 108 -1.54 14.97 9.62
C SER A 108 -2.95 14.62 10.11
N GLN A 109 -3.64 15.57 10.76
CA GLN A 109 -4.96 15.31 11.34
C GLN A 109 -6.10 15.86 10.47
N TRP A 110 -7.17 15.10 10.39
CA TRP A 110 -8.47 15.49 9.86
C TRP A 110 -9.48 15.48 11.01
N LEU A 111 -10.03 16.62 11.37
CA LEU A 111 -10.96 16.80 12.49
C LEU A 111 -10.49 16.10 13.79
N GLY A 112 -9.20 16.20 14.10
CA GLY A 112 -8.62 15.59 15.30
C GLY A 112 -8.17 14.12 15.15
N HIS A 113 -8.41 13.50 14.00
CA HIS A 113 -8.07 12.10 13.72
C HIS A 113 -6.94 11.98 12.70
N ARG A 114 -6.05 11.03 12.87
CA ARG A 114 -5.15 10.61 11.82
C ARG A 114 -5.86 9.61 10.90
N VAL A 115 -5.69 9.77 9.59
CA VAL A 115 -6.39 8.96 8.59
C VAL A 115 -5.41 8.07 7.85
N TRP A 116 -5.69 6.78 7.88
CA TRP A 116 -4.93 5.73 7.21
C TRP A 116 -5.74 5.15 6.06
N VAL A 117 -5.13 5.08 4.89
CA VAL A 117 -5.77 4.48 3.71
C VAL A 117 -5.27 3.07 3.54
N LEU A 118 -6.21 2.14 3.59
CA LEU A 118 -5.99 0.72 3.36
C LEU A 118 -6.38 0.39 1.92
N ASP A 119 -5.43 -0.10 1.15
CA ASP A 119 -5.71 -0.56 -0.21
C ASP A 119 -4.72 -1.67 -0.61
N ASN A 120 -5.01 -2.31 -1.71
CA ASN A 120 -4.29 -3.48 -2.16
C ASN A 120 -3.84 -3.35 -3.61
N SER A 121 -2.66 -3.86 -3.88
CA SER A 121 -2.10 -3.95 -5.21
C SER A 121 -1.54 -5.36 -5.44
N SER A 122 -1.08 -5.62 -6.66
CA SER A 122 -0.39 -6.86 -6.99
C SER A 122 0.85 -6.55 -7.83
N PHE A 123 1.84 -7.40 -7.73
CA PHE A 123 3.05 -7.33 -8.56
C PHE A 123 3.43 -8.73 -9.02
N SER A 124 4.07 -8.77 -10.17
CA SER A 124 4.60 -10.00 -10.75
C SER A 124 6.09 -10.17 -10.39
N MET A 125 6.60 -11.37 -10.55
CA MET A 125 7.98 -11.69 -10.22
C MET A 125 8.54 -12.74 -11.20
N SER A 126 9.81 -13.04 -11.07
CA SER A 126 10.49 -14.05 -11.90
C SER A 126 9.77 -15.39 -11.86
N ASP A 127 9.68 -16.06 -13.01
CA ASP A 127 9.06 -17.38 -13.12
C ASP A 127 10.03 -18.47 -12.66
N THR A 128 9.97 -18.81 -11.37
CA THR A 128 10.72 -19.90 -10.76
C THR A 128 9.79 -20.87 -10.04
N PRO A 129 10.13 -22.18 -9.93
CA PRO A 129 9.28 -23.14 -9.23
C PRO A 129 8.97 -22.74 -7.78
N ALA A 130 9.93 -22.16 -7.06
CA ALA A 130 9.75 -21.73 -5.68
C ALA A 130 8.74 -20.56 -5.56
N LEU A 131 8.80 -19.60 -6.48
CA LEU A 131 7.88 -18.46 -6.50
C LEU A 131 6.48 -18.86 -6.99
N GLN A 132 6.40 -19.79 -7.96
CA GLN A 132 5.11 -20.37 -8.37
C GLN A 132 4.43 -21.14 -7.22
N ALA A 133 5.19 -21.92 -6.48
CA ALA A 133 4.67 -22.65 -5.31
C ALA A 133 4.19 -21.72 -4.20
N ALA A 134 4.93 -20.63 -3.93
CA ALA A 134 4.62 -19.69 -2.85
C ALA A 134 3.47 -18.74 -3.18
N PHE A 135 3.39 -18.20 -4.40
CA PHE A 135 2.48 -17.12 -4.76
C PHE A 135 1.42 -17.52 -5.79
N GLY A 136 1.75 -18.44 -6.70
CA GLY A 136 0.87 -18.89 -7.77
C GLY A 136 0.68 -17.87 -8.89
N GLN A 137 0.09 -18.33 -9.99
CA GLN A 137 -0.23 -17.52 -11.18
C GLN A 137 -1.73 -17.17 -11.26
N PRO A 138 -2.14 -16.16 -12.08
CA PRO A 138 -3.54 -15.85 -12.32
C PRO A 138 -4.33 -17.04 -12.90
N THR A 139 -5.53 -17.27 -12.37
CA THR A 139 -6.41 -18.40 -12.74
C THR A 139 -6.91 -18.35 -14.18
N GLY A 140 -6.98 -17.16 -14.79
CA GLY A 140 -7.36 -16.98 -16.20
C GLY A 140 -6.28 -17.38 -17.20
N GLN A 141 -5.12 -17.86 -16.74
CA GLN A 141 -4.01 -18.33 -17.58
C GLN A 141 -3.84 -19.84 -17.41
N ARG A 142 -3.51 -20.53 -18.50
CA ARG A 142 -3.20 -21.96 -18.44
C ARG A 142 -1.98 -22.23 -17.52
N PRO A 143 -1.94 -23.36 -16.82
CA PRO A 143 -0.79 -23.70 -15.97
C PRO A 143 0.54 -23.58 -16.73
N GLY A 144 1.53 -22.93 -16.11
CA GLY A 144 2.85 -22.68 -16.70
C GLY A 144 2.92 -21.58 -17.78
N CYS A 145 1.81 -20.86 -18.01
CA CYS A 145 1.77 -19.73 -18.97
C CYS A 145 1.72 -18.36 -18.28
N GLY A 146 1.65 -18.32 -16.97
CA GLY A 146 1.59 -17.10 -16.18
C GLY A 146 2.77 -16.92 -15.25
N PHE A 147 3.18 -15.67 -15.05
CA PHE A 147 4.15 -15.35 -14.01
C PHE A 147 3.51 -15.47 -12.62
N PRO A 148 4.30 -15.82 -11.58
CA PRO A 148 3.82 -15.74 -10.21
C PRO A 148 3.47 -14.31 -9.85
N VAL A 149 2.36 -14.15 -9.12
CA VAL A 149 1.83 -12.84 -8.71
C VAL A 149 1.49 -12.88 -7.24
N ALA A 150 1.96 -11.90 -6.49
CA ALA A 150 1.58 -11.69 -5.10
C ALA A 150 0.62 -10.52 -4.95
N LYS A 151 -0.23 -10.59 -3.94
CA LYS A 151 -1.02 -9.47 -3.43
C LYS A 151 -0.22 -8.75 -2.35
N TRP A 152 -0.35 -7.45 -2.35
CA TRP A 152 0.31 -6.56 -1.38
C TRP A 152 -0.72 -5.59 -0.80
N LEU A 153 -1.08 -5.84 0.43
CA LEU A 153 -1.93 -4.96 1.23
C LEU A 153 -1.05 -3.89 1.86
N ALA A 154 -1.42 -2.63 1.70
CA ALA A 154 -0.67 -1.50 2.22
C ALA A 154 -1.58 -0.58 3.04
N LEU A 155 -1.04 -0.09 4.16
CA LEU A 155 -1.64 0.93 5.01
C LEU A 155 -0.78 2.20 4.90
N MET A 156 -1.37 3.26 4.36
CA MET A 156 -0.67 4.52 4.07
C MET A 156 -1.32 5.68 4.80
N ASP A 157 -0.51 6.60 5.32
CA ASP A 157 -1.00 7.87 5.88
C ASP A 157 -1.59 8.75 4.76
N LEU A 158 -2.82 9.22 4.94
CA LEU A 158 -3.51 10.02 3.92
C LEU A 158 -2.83 11.37 3.67
N ALA A 159 -2.33 12.01 4.71
CA ALA A 159 -1.77 13.36 4.62
C ALA A 159 -0.38 13.37 3.97
N THR A 160 0.45 12.39 4.28
CA THR A 160 1.84 12.34 3.83
C THR A 160 2.07 11.35 2.70
N GLY A 161 1.15 10.39 2.51
CA GLY A 161 1.32 9.26 1.58
C GLY A 161 2.36 8.24 2.02
N MET A 162 2.91 8.35 3.24
CA MET A 162 3.90 7.40 3.74
C MET A 162 3.27 6.03 4.01
N LEU A 163 3.98 4.98 3.67
CA LEU A 163 3.61 3.61 3.96
C LEU A 163 3.94 3.29 5.43
N LEU A 164 2.92 3.00 6.24
CA LEU A 164 3.09 2.56 7.62
C LEU A 164 3.46 1.09 7.69
N ARG A 165 2.62 0.27 7.10
CA ARG A 165 2.73 -1.18 7.07
C ARG A 165 2.31 -1.77 5.75
N SER A 166 2.83 -2.95 5.46
CA SER A 166 2.37 -3.74 4.33
C SER A 166 2.40 -5.23 4.66
N SER A 167 1.56 -5.97 3.96
CA SER A 167 1.49 -7.42 4.08
C SER A 167 1.41 -8.08 2.71
N THR A 168 2.27 -9.06 2.48
CA THR A 168 2.36 -9.81 1.22
C THR A 168 1.68 -11.16 1.36
N ALA A 169 0.95 -11.58 0.34
CA ALA A 169 0.29 -12.88 0.33
C ALA A 169 0.16 -13.47 -1.07
N PRO A 170 -0.08 -14.79 -1.15
CA PRO A 170 -0.42 -15.46 -2.38
C PRO A 170 -1.62 -14.82 -3.08
N LEU A 171 -1.64 -14.85 -4.42
CA LEU A 171 -2.69 -14.26 -5.23
C LEU A 171 -4.10 -14.71 -4.83
N ARG A 172 -4.25 -15.96 -4.39
CA ARG A 172 -5.53 -16.58 -4.01
C ARG A 172 -5.97 -16.31 -2.58
N SER A 173 -5.15 -15.62 -1.76
CA SER A 173 -5.52 -15.28 -0.40
C SER A 173 -6.60 -14.20 -0.36
N HIS A 174 -7.47 -14.27 0.65
CA HIS A 174 -8.46 -13.22 0.89
C HIS A 174 -7.78 -11.99 1.52
N GLU A 175 -8.01 -10.81 0.99
CA GLU A 175 -7.36 -9.56 1.42
C GLU A 175 -7.68 -9.24 2.88
N MET A 176 -8.93 -9.45 3.27
CA MET A 176 -9.43 -9.19 4.61
C MET A 176 -8.75 -10.01 5.71
N ALA A 177 -8.16 -11.16 5.40
CA ALA A 177 -7.47 -12.01 6.39
C ALA A 177 -6.32 -11.29 7.13
N ARG A 178 -5.87 -10.15 6.64
CA ARG A 178 -4.75 -9.40 7.20
C ARG A 178 -5.12 -7.98 7.63
N CYS A 179 -6.38 -7.59 7.45
CA CYS A 179 -6.84 -6.26 7.84
C CYS A 179 -6.75 -6.03 9.35
N GLY A 180 -6.94 -7.08 10.17
CA GLY A 180 -6.71 -7.00 11.60
C GLY A 180 -5.25 -6.68 11.92
N ALA A 181 -4.34 -7.57 11.55
CA ALA A 181 -2.91 -7.45 11.88
C ALA A 181 -2.24 -6.17 11.32
N ILE A 182 -2.67 -5.69 10.15
CA ILE A 182 -2.08 -4.47 9.56
C ILE A 182 -2.47 -3.20 10.34
N SER A 183 -3.52 -3.27 11.16
CA SER A 183 -4.03 -2.16 11.98
C SER A 183 -3.59 -2.24 13.44
N ASP A 184 -2.71 -3.19 13.82
CA ASP A 184 -2.31 -3.41 15.23
C ASP A 184 -1.53 -2.22 15.84
N ASP A 185 -0.84 -1.42 15.02
CA ASP A 185 -0.04 -0.28 15.48
C ASP A 185 -0.78 1.05 15.44
N LEU A 186 -2.07 1.04 15.14
CA LEU A 186 -2.87 2.27 15.10
C LEU A 186 -3.25 2.69 16.52
N GLU A 187 -3.38 4.00 16.69
CA GLU A 187 -3.73 4.61 17.96
C GLU A 187 -5.26 4.78 18.08
N ALA A 188 -5.79 4.69 19.30
CA ALA A 188 -7.20 4.93 19.53
C ALA A 188 -7.64 6.28 18.93
N GLY A 189 -8.76 6.27 18.22
CA GLY A 189 -9.26 7.44 17.49
C GLY A 189 -8.76 7.56 16.05
N ASP A 190 -7.78 6.78 15.62
CA ASP A 190 -7.36 6.76 14.21
C ASP A 190 -8.50 6.26 13.29
N ILE A 191 -8.54 6.78 12.07
CA ILE A 191 -9.50 6.39 11.03
C ILE A 191 -8.81 5.47 10.03
N VAL A 192 -9.41 4.31 9.75
CA VAL A 192 -9.04 3.43 8.64
C VAL A 192 -10.04 3.64 7.50
N MET A 193 -9.54 4.05 6.34
CA MET A 193 -10.34 4.30 5.15
C MET A 193 -9.95 3.33 4.03
N GLY A 194 -10.92 2.81 3.29
CA GLY A 194 -10.68 1.89 2.18
C GLY A 194 -11.82 1.83 1.17
N ASP A 195 -11.65 0.98 0.17
CA ASP A 195 -12.66 0.75 -0.84
C ASP A 195 -13.77 -0.21 -0.33
N ARG A 196 -14.71 -0.55 -1.23
CA ARG A 196 -15.84 -1.45 -0.91
C ARG A 196 -15.41 -2.87 -0.51
N ALA A 197 -14.22 -3.33 -0.88
CA ALA A 197 -13.75 -4.67 -0.54
C ALA A 197 -13.49 -4.80 0.98
N PHE A 198 -13.21 -3.68 1.64
CA PHE A 198 -12.96 -3.61 3.08
C PHE A 198 -14.22 -3.32 3.91
N CYS A 199 -15.35 -2.99 3.27
CA CYS A 199 -16.62 -2.71 3.95
C CYS A 199 -17.31 -4.02 4.35
N SER A 200 -17.08 -4.49 5.57
CA SER A 200 -17.71 -5.68 6.12
C SER A 200 -17.99 -5.54 7.62
N TYR A 201 -19.01 -6.25 8.11
CA TYR A 201 -19.33 -6.28 9.54
C TYR A 201 -18.11 -6.60 10.40
N ALA A 202 -17.43 -7.70 10.09
CA ALA A 202 -16.29 -8.16 10.88
C ALA A 202 -15.15 -7.14 10.93
N HIS A 203 -14.88 -6.44 9.83
CA HIS A 203 -13.83 -5.40 9.81
C HIS A 203 -14.22 -4.21 10.69
N PHE A 204 -15.44 -3.69 10.57
CA PHE A 204 -15.91 -2.62 11.46
C PHE A 204 -15.88 -3.06 12.93
N ALA A 205 -16.31 -4.28 13.24
CA ALA A 205 -16.30 -4.79 14.60
C ALA A 205 -14.87 -4.88 15.18
N ILE A 206 -13.87 -5.30 14.37
CA ILE A 206 -12.46 -5.29 14.75
C ILE A 206 -11.97 -3.85 15.03
N LEU A 207 -12.29 -2.90 14.16
CA LEU A 207 -11.87 -1.51 14.34
C LEU A 207 -12.50 -0.90 15.60
N VAL A 208 -13.80 -1.06 15.78
CA VAL A 208 -14.52 -0.57 16.99
C VAL A 208 -13.95 -1.20 18.25
N GLY A 209 -13.69 -2.50 18.25
CA GLY A 209 -13.08 -3.19 19.40
C GLY A 209 -11.68 -2.68 19.78
N ARG A 210 -11.02 -1.94 18.88
CA ARG A 210 -9.71 -1.28 19.08
C ARG A 210 -9.84 0.23 19.28
N SER A 211 -11.04 0.74 19.45
CA SER A 211 -11.30 2.19 19.50
C SER A 211 -10.84 2.94 18.25
N LEU A 212 -10.86 2.29 17.10
CA LEU A 212 -10.56 2.86 15.79
C LEU A 212 -11.86 3.17 15.05
N HIS A 213 -11.78 4.10 14.10
CA HIS A 213 -12.89 4.42 13.21
C HIS A 213 -12.70 3.82 11.82
N GLY A 214 -13.83 3.49 11.16
CA GLY A 214 -13.84 3.00 9.78
C GLY A 214 -14.58 3.98 8.86
N VAL A 215 -14.05 4.18 7.65
CA VAL A 215 -14.72 4.93 6.56
C VAL A 215 -14.56 4.13 5.27
N PHE A 216 -15.59 3.41 4.85
CA PHE A 216 -15.54 2.54 3.68
C PHE A 216 -16.70 2.79 2.74
N ARG A 217 -16.47 2.62 1.44
CA ARG A 217 -17.56 2.59 0.48
C ARG A 217 -18.43 1.35 0.72
N ALA A 218 -19.73 1.51 0.74
CA ALA A 218 -20.67 0.40 0.88
C ALA A 218 -20.44 -0.70 -0.16
N HIS A 219 -20.49 -1.96 0.29
CA HIS A 219 -20.35 -3.08 -0.62
C HIS A 219 -21.56 -3.15 -1.57
N GLN A 220 -21.34 -3.46 -2.85
CA GLN A 220 -22.36 -3.44 -3.90
C GLN A 220 -23.56 -4.38 -3.66
N LYS A 221 -23.43 -5.38 -2.78
CA LYS A 221 -24.48 -6.30 -2.40
C LYS A 221 -25.28 -5.83 -1.19
N GLN A 222 -24.87 -4.73 -0.56
CA GLN A 222 -25.55 -4.17 0.60
C GLN A 222 -26.75 -3.37 0.12
N ILE A 223 -27.90 -3.71 0.62
CA ILE A 223 -29.14 -2.99 0.37
C ILE A 223 -29.21 -1.86 1.38
N ILE A 224 -29.27 -0.63 0.90
CA ILE A 224 -29.34 0.58 1.73
C ILE A 224 -30.55 1.38 1.27
N ASP A 225 -31.43 1.66 2.21
CA ASP A 225 -32.66 2.44 2.03
C ASP A 225 -32.65 3.53 3.11
N PHE A 226 -32.83 4.77 2.70
CA PHE A 226 -32.80 5.95 3.59
C PHE A 226 -34.19 6.38 4.05
N THR A 227 -35.26 5.63 3.72
CA THR A 227 -36.63 5.94 4.17
C THR A 227 -36.71 5.85 5.69
N PRO A 228 -37.11 6.94 6.40
CA PRO A 228 -37.22 6.92 7.84
C PRO A 228 -38.22 5.86 8.35
N GLY A 229 -37.83 5.13 9.39
CA GLY A 229 -38.67 4.08 9.98
C GLY A 229 -38.92 2.85 9.11
N ARG A 230 -38.16 2.71 8.01
CA ARG A 230 -38.29 1.57 7.08
C ARG A 230 -38.21 0.21 7.77
N PRO A 231 -38.89 -0.82 7.21
CA PRO A 231 -38.76 -2.18 7.69
C PRO A 231 -37.36 -2.74 7.42
N GLN A 232 -36.99 -3.78 8.15
CA GLN A 232 -35.77 -4.56 7.93
C GLN A 232 -36.08 -6.00 7.53
N ALA A 233 -35.16 -6.66 6.86
CA ALA A 233 -35.24 -8.08 6.60
C ALA A 233 -35.21 -8.90 7.90
N ARG A 234 -35.90 -10.04 7.93
CA ARG A 234 -35.82 -10.95 9.09
C ARG A 234 -34.39 -11.44 9.29
N LEU A 235 -33.95 -11.43 10.53
CA LEU A 235 -32.63 -11.95 10.88
C LEU A 235 -32.61 -13.46 10.72
N GLY A 236 -31.59 -13.97 10.05
CA GLY A 236 -31.38 -15.40 9.86
C GLY A 236 -31.40 -15.84 8.40
N PRO A 237 -31.52 -17.16 8.14
CA PRO A 237 -31.41 -17.73 6.79
C PRO A 237 -32.70 -17.63 5.98
N PHE A 238 -33.53 -16.64 6.26
CA PHE A 238 -34.78 -16.43 5.54
C PHE A 238 -34.53 -15.78 4.17
N LYS A 239 -35.40 -16.13 3.21
CA LYS A 239 -35.45 -15.45 1.91
C LYS A 239 -35.86 -13.99 2.13
N ASN A 240 -35.24 -13.08 1.37
CA ASN A 240 -35.53 -11.63 1.39
C ASN A 240 -36.09 -11.19 0.02
N PRO A 241 -37.31 -11.68 -0.37
CA PRO A 241 -37.87 -11.40 -1.69
C PRO A 241 -38.22 -9.92 -1.88
N ALA A 242 -38.49 -9.21 -0.79
CA ALA A 242 -38.77 -7.77 -0.81
C ALA A 242 -37.53 -6.90 -0.93
N GLY A 243 -36.30 -7.48 -0.90
CA GLY A 243 -35.08 -6.71 -1.00
C GLY A 243 -34.87 -5.72 0.15
N LEU A 244 -35.34 -6.04 1.35
CA LEU A 244 -35.23 -5.16 2.51
C LEU A 244 -33.78 -5.09 3.03
N PRO A 245 -33.36 -3.95 3.58
CA PRO A 245 -32.08 -3.86 4.28
C PRO A 245 -31.99 -4.82 5.48
N HIS A 246 -30.81 -5.38 5.71
CA HIS A 246 -30.56 -6.21 6.89
C HIS A 246 -30.26 -5.38 8.16
N SER A 247 -30.03 -4.06 8.01
CA SER A 247 -29.78 -3.13 9.10
C SER A 247 -31.07 -2.61 9.70
N ARG A 248 -31.11 -2.43 11.02
CA ARG A 248 -32.21 -1.73 11.72
C ARG A 248 -31.99 -0.21 11.63
N TRP A 249 -32.99 0.48 11.13
CA TRP A 249 -32.99 1.93 11.12
C TRP A 249 -33.10 2.49 12.53
N VAL A 250 -32.35 3.55 12.85
CA VAL A 250 -32.34 4.22 14.16
C VAL A 250 -32.86 5.66 14.04
N LEU A 251 -32.18 6.47 13.24
CA LEU A 251 -32.56 7.86 13.01
C LEU A 251 -32.00 8.39 11.69
N ALA A 252 -32.68 9.39 11.11
CA ALA A 252 -32.19 10.16 9.98
C ALA A 252 -31.35 11.34 10.49
N GLN A 253 -30.25 11.64 9.80
CA GLN A 253 -29.42 12.85 9.98
C GLN A 253 -29.53 13.80 8.78
N GLY A 254 -30.17 13.34 7.70
CA GLY A 254 -30.45 14.06 6.46
C GLY A 254 -31.21 13.15 5.48
N ASP A 255 -31.51 13.66 4.28
CA ASP A 255 -32.28 12.91 3.26
C ASP A 255 -31.59 11.61 2.82
N ALA A 256 -30.28 11.60 2.82
CA ALA A 256 -29.46 10.43 2.44
C ALA A 256 -28.33 10.19 3.47
N ASP A 257 -28.65 10.42 4.75
CA ASP A 257 -27.72 10.27 5.87
C ASP A 257 -28.50 9.72 7.07
N GLN A 258 -28.09 8.56 7.57
CA GLN A 258 -28.81 7.84 8.62
C GLN A 258 -27.89 7.06 9.54
N ILE A 259 -28.34 6.85 10.78
CA ILE A 259 -27.75 5.91 11.72
C ILE A 259 -28.53 4.62 11.67
N VAL A 260 -27.82 3.52 11.59
CA VAL A 260 -28.39 2.16 11.57
C VAL A 260 -27.60 1.22 12.46
N VAL A 261 -28.24 0.14 12.89
CA VAL A 261 -27.58 -0.98 13.57
C VAL A 261 -27.40 -2.11 12.59
N TRP A 262 -26.15 -2.54 12.43
CA TRP A 262 -25.79 -3.75 11.70
C TRP A 262 -25.72 -4.93 12.66
N TYR A 263 -26.27 -6.06 12.24
CA TYR A 263 -26.22 -7.31 12.99
C TYR A 263 -25.12 -8.21 12.49
N LYS A 264 -24.52 -8.96 13.40
CA LYS A 264 -23.52 -9.96 13.10
C LYS A 264 -24.10 -11.05 12.19
N PRO A 265 -23.56 -11.26 10.99
CA PRO A 265 -23.97 -12.33 10.11
C PRO A 265 -23.81 -13.71 10.78
N LYS A 266 -24.74 -14.64 10.57
CA LYS A 266 -24.68 -15.98 11.17
C LYS A 266 -23.48 -16.82 10.72
N ARG A 267 -22.96 -16.56 9.51
CA ARG A 267 -21.81 -17.28 8.97
C ARG A 267 -20.57 -16.41 9.09
N ASN A 268 -19.53 -16.98 9.72
CA ASN A 268 -18.23 -16.32 9.73
C ASN A 268 -17.67 -16.18 8.31
N PRO A 269 -16.93 -15.10 8.04
CA PRO A 269 -16.22 -14.95 6.78
C PRO A 269 -15.10 -16.01 6.69
N LYS A 270 -14.84 -16.53 5.50
CA LYS A 270 -13.82 -17.57 5.27
C LYS A 270 -12.39 -17.22 5.70
N TRP A 271 -12.13 -15.95 5.94
CA TRP A 271 -10.83 -15.42 6.30
C TRP A 271 -10.62 -15.27 7.82
N MET A 272 -11.64 -15.57 8.65
CA MET A 272 -11.61 -15.45 10.11
C MET A 272 -11.96 -16.81 10.74
N SER A 273 -11.29 -17.16 11.82
CA SER A 273 -11.61 -18.37 12.57
C SER A 273 -13.00 -18.26 13.26
N GLN A 274 -13.55 -19.42 13.67
CA GLN A 274 -14.83 -19.46 14.37
C GLN A 274 -14.75 -18.75 15.73
N GLU A 275 -13.63 -18.93 16.43
CA GLU A 275 -13.36 -18.37 17.76
C GLU A 275 -13.24 -16.84 17.69
N GLU A 276 -12.42 -16.32 16.75
CA GLU A 276 -12.29 -14.89 16.53
C GLU A 276 -13.64 -14.25 16.16
N TYR A 277 -14.42 -14.93 15.31
CA TYR A 277 -15.73 -14.43 14.90
C TYR A 277 -16.72 -14.46 16.06
N ALA A 278 -16.71 -15.49 16.90
CA ALA A 278 -17.57 -15.60 18.07
C ALA A 278 -17.34 -14.45 19.06
N ALA A 279 -16.08 -14.00 19.20
CA ALA A 279 -15.70 -12.89 20.08
C ALA A 279 -16.17 -11.50 19.61
N LEU A 280 -16.57 -11.33 18.34
CA LEU A 280 -17.09 -10.06 17.85
C LEU A 280 -18.47 -9.76 18.46
N PRO A 281 -18.82 -8.47 18.66
CA PRO A 281 -20.15 -8.06 19.17
C PRO A 281 -21.28 -8.57 18.25
N GLU A 282 -22.49 -8.74 18.81
CA GLU A 282 -23.65 -9.18 18.05
C GLU A 282 -24.23 -8.09 17.15
N GLU A 283 -24.01 -6.84 17.50
CA GLU A 283 -24.44 -5.68 16.72
C GLU A 283 -23.43 -4.53 16.81
N ILE A 284 -23.38 -3.71 15.79
CA ILE A 284 -22.60 -2.47 15.74
C ILE A 284 -23.47 -1.34 15.18
N THR A 285 -23.28 -0.14 15.72
CA THR A 285 -23.92 1.07 15.18
C THR A 285 -23.00 1.70 14.15
N VAL A 286 -23.55 2.01 12.98
CA VAL A 286 -22.84 2.68 11.90
C VAL A 286 -23.71 3.79 11.30
N ARG A 287 -23.05 4.73 10.65
CA ARG A 287 -23.68 5.77 9.84
C ARG A 287 -23.53 5.41 8.38
N GLU A 288 -24.60 5.44 7.64
CA GLU A 288 -24.67 5.29 6.19
C GLU A 288 -25.02 6.65 5.59
N LEU A 289 -24.18 7.13 4.66
CA LEU A 289 -24.42 8.38 3.97
C LEU A 289 -24.17 8.23 2.47
N ARG A 290 -25.02 8.89 1.66
CA ARG A 290 -24.92 8.90 0.21
C ARG A 290 -24.76 10.32 -0.30
N TYR A 291 -23.84 10.51 -1.21
CA TYR A 291 -23.61 11.80 -1.85
C TYR A 291 -23.36 11.65 -3.35
N ARG A 292 -23.58 12.72 -4.08
CA ARG A 292 -23.35 12.77 -5.52
C ARG A 292 -21.95 13.28 -5.83
N VAL A 293 -21.27 12.64 -6.78
CA VAL A 293 -19.99 13.08 -7.31
C VAL A 293 -20.23 13.83 -8.61
N GLU A 294 -20.10 15.13 -8.59
CA GLU A 294 -20.35 16.02 -9.75
C GLU A 294 -19.07 16.38 -10.53
N SER A 295 -17.98 15.66 -10.29
CA SER A 295 -16.71 15.95 -10.96
C SER A 295 -16.69 15.38 -12.38
N PRO A 296 -16.45 16.21 -13.41
CA PRO A 296 -16.32 15.76 -14.79
C PRO A 296 -15.28 14.65 -14.95
N GLY A 297 -15.58 13.62 -15.72
CA GLY A 297 -14.68 12.48 -15.98
C GLY A 297 -14.73 11.36 -14.94
N PHE A 298 -15.46 11.52 -13.83
CA PHE A 298 -15.72 10.41 -12.90
C PHE A 298 -16.88 9.55 -13.41
N ARG A 299 -16.69 8.21 -13.38
CA ARG A 299 -17.73 7.24 -13.78
C ARG A 299 -18.81 7.05 -12.71
N THR A 300 -18.52 7.38 -11.48
CA THR A 300 -19.40 7.13 -10.33
C THR A 300 -20.20 8.39 -10.06
N GLY A 301 -21.48 8.38 -10.36
CA GLY A 301 -22.39 9.49 -10.06
C GLY A 301 -22.79 9.54 -8.58
N GLU A 302 -22.90 8.38 -7.91
CA GLU A 302 -23.27 8.30 -6.50
C GLU A 302 -22.30 7.41 -5.72
N VAL A 303 -21.97 7.83 -4.51
CA VAL A 303 -21.16 7.09 -3.56
C VAL A 303 -21.92 6.97 -2.25
N THR A 304 -22.07 5.75 -1.77
CA THR A 304 -22.55 5.51 -0.41
C THR A 304 -21.36 5.09 0.44
N VAL A 305 -21.15 5.81 1.54
CA VAL A 305 -20.11 5.55 2.54
C VAL A 305 -20.75 5.02 3.80
N VAL A 306 -20.09 4.10 4.46
CA VAL A 306 -20.42 3.59 5.79
C VAL A 306 -19.29 3.96 6.73
N THR A 307 -19.63 4.46 7.92
CA THR A 307 -18.65 4.91 8.90
C THR A 307 -19.10 4.68 10.33
N THR A 308 -18.14 4.61 11.25
CA THR A 308 -18.38 4.62 12.70
C THR A 308 -18.30 6.04 13.31
N LEU A 309 -18.11 7.07 12.50
CA LEU A 309 -18.17 8.49 12.88
C LEU A 309 -19.64 8.93 12.86
N LEU A 310 -20.32 8.80 13.99
CA LEU A 310 -21.79 8.87 14.06
C LEU A 310 -22.36 10.30 14.13
N ASP A 311 -21.66 11.23 14.78
CA ASP A 311 -22.16 12.58 15.03
C ASP A 311 -22.03 13.48 13.79
N ALA A 312 -23.15 13.86 13.19
CA ALA A 312 -23.18 14.70 12.00
C ALA A 312 -22.78 16.17 12.28
N THR A 313 -22.81 16.61 13.53
CA THR A 313 -22.38 17.96 13.89
C THR A 313 -20.86 18.07 13.96
N VAL A 314 -20.20 17.01 14.40
CA VAL A 314 -18.72 16.88 14.43
C VAL A 314 -18.19 16.49 13.07
N TYR A 315 -18.87 15.58 12.38
CA TYR A 315 -18.48 15.01 11.08
C TYR A 315 -19.56 15.28 10.02
N PRO A 316 -19.65 16.49 9.48
CA PRO A 316 -20.65 16.81 8.45
C PRO A 316 -20.52 15.89 7.22
N ALA A 317 -21.65 15.59 6.57
CA ALA A 317 -21.68 14.73 5.39
C ALA A 317 -20.73 15.20 4.27
N SER A 318 -20.63 16.53 4.06
CA SER A 318 -19.71 17.14 3.11
C SER A 318 -18.24 16.85 3.47
N ALA A 319 -17.88 16.98 4.74
CA ALA A 319 -16.51 16.72 5.19
C ALA A 319 -16.13 15.22 5.02
N LEU A 320 -17.08 14.29 5.28
CA LEU A 320 -16.87 12.85 5.00
C LEU A 320 -16.79 12.54 3.52
N ALA A 321 -17.56 13.24 2.66
CA ALA A 321 -17.48 13.10 1.22
C ALA A 321 -16.11 13.56 0.68
N ASP A 322 -15.63 14.72 1.13
CA ASP A 322 -14.31 15.25 0.78
C ASP A 322 -13.18 14.34 1.30
N LEU A 323 -13.29 13.82 2.52
CA LEU A 323 -12.35 12.86 3.06
C LEU A 323 -12.28 11.62 2.19
N TYR A 324 -13.43 11.01 1.88
CA TYR A 324 -13.46 9.79 1.09
C TYR A 324 -13.00 10.02 -0.37
N PHE A 325 -13.24 11.19 -0.93
CA PHE A 325 -12.71 11.56 -2.25
C PHE A 325 -11.17 11.49 -2.29
N ARG A 326 -10.50 11.91 -1.22
CA ARG A 326 -9.05 11.84 -1.09
C ARG A 326 -8.49 10.41 -1.07
N ARG A 327 -9.31 9.38 -0.83
CA ARG A 327 -8.90 7.96 -0.94
C ARG A 327 -8.19 7.67 -2.26
N TRP A 328 -8.58 8.36 -3.35
CA TRP A 328 -7.93 8.20 -4.65
C TRP A 328 -6.41 8.40 -4.62
N MET A 329 -5.88 9.12 -3.64
CA MET A 329 -4.44 9.35 -3.52
C MET A 329 -3.64 8.06 -3.30
N VAL A 330 -4.23 7.01 -2.72
CA VAL A 330 -3.56 5.72 -2.58
C VAL A 330 -3.26 5.08 -3.95
N GLU A 331 -4.15 5.26 -4.93
CA GLU A 331 -3.93 4.76 -6.29
C GLU A 331 -2.77 5.50 -6.98
N VAL A 332 -2.61 6.80 -6.69
CA VAL A 332 -1.46 7.60 -7.12
C VAL A 332 -0.19 7.09 -6.44
N ASN A 333 -0.24 6.81 -5.15
CA ASN A 333 0.89 6.27 -4.40
C ASN A 333 1.33 4.89 -4.91
N PHE A 334 0.38 4.00 -5.25
CA PHE A 334 0.71 2.74 -5.91
C PHE A 334 1.29 2.94 -7.31
N LYS A 335 0.81 3.92 -8.08
CA LYS A 335 1.42 4.27 -9.37
C LYS A 335 2.86 4.74 -9.18
N HIS A 336 3.16 5.51 -8.15
CA HIS A 336 4.51 5.93 -7.81
C HIS A 336 5.41 4.73 -7.53
N LEU A 337 4.99 3.81 -6.69
CA LEU A 337 5.73 2.59 -6.39
C LEU A 337 5.91 1.71 -7.63
N LYS A 338 4.82 1.40 -8.33
CA LYS A 338 4.82 0.41 -9.42
C LYS A 338 5.47 0.92 -10.69
N ILE A 339 5.16 2.15 -11.09
CA ILE A 339 5.57 2.69 -12.39
C ILE A 339 6.81 3.54 -12.26
N THR A 340 6.82 4.51 -11.31
CA THR A 340 7.94 5.46 -11.21
C THR A 340 9.17 4.81 -10.58
N MET A 341 8.97 3.97 -9.55
CA MET A 341 10.06 3.27 -8.87
C MET A 341 10.28 1.83 -9.41
N ASN A 342 9.52 1.38 -10.41
CA ASN A 342 9.66 0.10 -11.10
C ASN A 342 9.37 -1.15 -10.23
N MET A 343 8.47 -1.06 -9.26
CA MET A 343 8.07 -2.18 -8.40
C MET A 343 7.09 -3.17 -9.07
N ASP A 344 6.60 -2.88 -10.26
CA ASP A 344 5.57 -3.70 -10.93
C ASP A 344 6.04 -5.13 -11.24
N VAL A 345 7.35 -5.28 -11.47
CA VAL A 345 8.02 -6.58 -11.69
C VAL A 345 9.22 -6.68 -10.77
N LEU A 346 9.19 -7.62 -9.83
CA LEU A 346 10.31 -7.89 -8.92
C LEU A 346 11.34 -8.79 -9.57
N ASN A 347 12.62 -8.50 -9.30
CA ASN A 347 13.76 -9.15 -9.97
C ASN A 347 14.31 -10.36 -9.20
N CYS A 348 14.05 -10.46 -7.90
CA CYS A 348 14.53 -11.57 -7.09
C CYS A 348 13.89 -12.91 -7.50
N LYS A 349 14.68 -13.99 -7.39
CA LYS A 349 14.29 -15.34 -7.85
C LYS A 349 13.91 -16.28 -6.70
N THR A 350 13.97 -15.84 -5.46
CA THR A 350 13.63 -16.60 -4.26
C THR A 350 12.58 -15.88 -3.43
N VAL A 351 11.80 -16.61 -2.64
CA VAL A 351 10.75 -16.02 -1.77
C VAL A 351 11.35 -15.01 -0.80
N ASP A 352 12.41 -15.38 -0.08
CA ASP A 352 13.13 -14.49 0.84
C ASP A 352 13.66 -13.24 0.12
N GLY A 353 14.24 -13.42 -1.07
CA GLY A 353 14.72 -12.30 -1.90
C GLY A 353 13.61 -11.33 -2.29
N VAL A 354 12.45 -11.85 -2.72
CA VAL A 354 11.28 -11.04 -3.07
C VAL A 354 10.76 -10.25 -1.86
N LEU A 355 10.68 -10.87 -0.69
CA LEU A 355 10.23 -10.19 0.53
C LEU A 355 11.21 -9.08 0.96
N LYS A 356 12.52 -9.31 0.85
CA LYS A 356 13.55 -8.27 1.09
C LYS A 356 13.47 -7.14 0.07
N GLU A 357 13.25 -7.47 -1.20
CA GLU A 357 13.08 -6.49 -2.27
C GLU A 357 11.86 -5.60 -2.01
N LEU A 358 10.74 -6.17 -1.56
CA LEU A 358 9.56 -5.40 -1.16
C LEU A 358 9.80 -4.50 0.05
N ALA A 359 10.48 -5.02 1.07
CA ALA A 359 10.77 -4.24 2.27
C ALA A 359 11.69 -3.05 1.97
N ILE A 360 12.68 -3.22 1.10
CA ILE A 360 13.56 -2.13 0.69
C ILE A 360 12.85 -1.14 -0.25
N PHE A 361 11.91 -1.58 -1.08
CA PHE A 361 11.04 -0.68 -1.84
C PHE A 361 10.19 0.21 -0.92
N ALA A 362 9.61 -0.38 0.13
CA ALA A 362 8.84 0.37 1.13
C ALA A 362 9.73 1.40 1.83
N LEU A 363 10.94 1.03 2.21
CA LEU A 363 11.91 1.91 2.86
C LEU A 363 12.35 3.06 1.93
N ALA A 364 12.73 2.75 0.69
CA ALA A 364 13.11 3.75 -0.32
C ALA A 364 11.95 4.70 -0.65
N TYR A 365 10.73 4.16 -0.77
CA TYR A 365 9.53 4.97 -0.99
C TYR A 365 9.28 5.95 0.17
N ASN A 366 9.41 5.49 1.41
CA ASN A 366 9.25 6.34 2.58
C ASN A 366 10.32 7.45 2.64
N LEU A 367 11.55 7.19 2.23
CA LEU A 367 12.57 8.24 2.08
C LEU A 367 12.18 9.29 1.04
N VAL A 368 11.69 8.87 -0.12
CA VAL A 368 11.20 9.78 -1.16
C VAL A 368 10.02 10.62 -0.63
N ARG A 369 9.09 9.99 0.11
CA ARG A 369 7.96 10.71 0.73
C ARG A 369 8.41 11.71 1.77
N SER A 370 9.45 11.40 2.55
CA SER A 370 10.02 12.34 3.51
C SER A 370 10.51 13.61 2.82
N VAL A 371 11.26 13.46 1.74
CA VAL A 371 11.74 14.59 0.92
C VAL A 371 10.55 15.40 0.38
N MET A 372 9.52 14.73 -0.15
CA MET A 372 8.32 15.43 -0.65
C MET A 372 7.60 16.22 0.44
N VAL A 373 7.50 15.67 1.66
CA VAL A 373 6.85 16.35 2.80
C VAL A 373 7.67 17.56 3.27
N GLU A 374 9.00 17.45 3.31
CA GLU A 374 9.87 18.57 3.68
C GLU A 374 9.82 19.69 2.62
N SER A 375 9.92 19.33 1.35
CA SER A 375 9.78 20.27 0.24
C SER A 375 8.40 20.95 0.24
N ALA A 376 7.33 20.19 0.46
CA ALA A 376 5.98 20.72 0.53
C ALA A 376 5.82 21.74 1.65
N ARG A 377 6.39 21.44 2.84
CA ARG A 377 6.38 22.37 3.98
C ARG A 377 7.15 23.65 3.66
N ALA A 378 8.35 23.54 3.08
CA ALA A 378 9.15 24.69 2.72
C ALA A 378 8.49 25.59 1.66
N GLN A 379 7.73 24.99 0.74
CA GLN A 379 7.02 25.69 -0.34
C GLN A 379 5.55 26.05 -0.02
N GLY A 380 5.05 25.76 1.19
CA GLY A 380 3.67 26.06 1.59
C GLY A 380 2.61 25.32 0.77
N VAL A 381 2.90 24.11 0.29
CA VAL A 381 1.98 23.30 -0.52
C VAL A 381 1.72 21.94 0.13
N THR A 382 0.77 21.17 -0.41
CA THR A 382 0.52 19.82 0.07
C THR A 382 1.50 18.81 -0.58
N PRO A 383 1.90 17.73 0.13
CA PRO A 383 2.91 16.79 -0.35
C PRO A 383 2.57 16.11 -1.68
N GLU A 384 1.29 15.91 -2.00
CA GLU A 384 0.86 15.34 -3.26
C GLU A 384 1.10 16.26 -4.48
N ARG A 385 1.37 17.54 -4.25
CA ARG A 385 1.72 18.47 -5.32
C ARG A 385 3.20 18.46 -5.67
N VAL A 386 4.06 18.00 -4.78
CA VAL A 386 5.50 17.88 -5.06
C VAL A 386 5.76 16.72 -6.03
N SER A 387 6.64 16.91 -6.99
CA SER A 387 7.01 15.90 -7.98
C SER A 387 7.79 14.75 -7.33
N LEU A 388 7.26 13.54 -7.35
CA LEU A 388 7.97 12.34 -6.87
C LEU A 388 9.24 12.08 -7.68
N ILE A 389 9.23 12.32 -8.99
CA ILE A 389 10.40 12.11 -9.85
C ILE A 389 11.53 13.05 -9.44
N ASP A 390 11.23 14.30 -9.12
CA ASP A 390 12.25 15.24 -8.68
C ASP A 390 12.76 14.90 -7.27
N ALA A 391 11.89 14.43 -6.38
CA ALA A 391 12.31 13.93 -5.07
C ALA A 391 13.25 12.71 -5.18
N VAL A 392 12.96 11.78 -6.11
CA VAL A 392 13.87 10.66 -6.41
C VAL A 392 15.20 11.19 -6.97
N ARG A 393 15.16 12.10 -7.93
CA ARG A 393 16.38 12.71 -8.53
C ARG A 393 17.19 13.45 -7.49
N TRP A 394 16.55 14.19 -6.60
CA TRP A 394 17.22 14.85 -5.49
C TRP A 394 17.95 13.87 -4.58
N LEU A 395 17.33 12.72 -4.27
CA LEU A 395 17.95 11.65 -3.47
C LEU A 395 19.11 10.95 -4.17
N ILE A 396 19.14 10.86 -5.50
CA ILE A 396 20.20 10.20 -6.26
C ILE A 396 21.19 11.20 -6.89
N GLY A 397 20.87 12.48 -6.92
CA GLY A 397 21.68 13.53 -7.51
C GLY A 397 22.96 13.78 -6.72
N SER A 398 24.02 14.11 -7.45
CA SER A 398 25.35 14.37 -6.90
C SER A 398 25.63 15.84 -6.60
N GLU A 399 24.70 16.74 -6.90
CA GLU A 399 24.91 18.17 -6.67
C GLU A 399 24.66 18.49 -5.19
N GLU A 400 25.72 18.83 -4.47
CA GLU A 400 25.70 19.20 -3.04
C GLU A 400 24.86 20.46 -2.76
N GLU A 401 24.53 21.24 -3.80
CA GLU A 401 23.87 22.55 -3.71
C GLU A 401 22.37 22.56 -4.04
N ALA A 402 21.79 21.44 -4.49
CA ALA A 402 20.36 21.42 -4.84
C ALA A 402 19.47 21.65 -3.61
N ASP A 403 18.77 22.78 -3.56
CA ASP A 403 17.85 23.09 -2.46
C ASP A 403 16.59 22.24 -2.54
N ILE A 404 16.07 21.83 -1.41
CA ILE A 404 14.81 21.09 -1.29
C ILE A 404 13.61 21.93 -1.76
N THR A 405 13.74 23.26 -1.75
CA THR A 405 12.73 24.21 -2.24
C THR A 405 12.66 24.29 -3.75
N ASP A 406 13.66 23.80 -4.49
CA ASP A 406 13.70 23.82 -5.95
C ASP A 406 12.87 22.69 -6.59
N MET A 407 12.31 21.80 -5.79
CA MET A 407 11.51 20.71 -6.31
C MET A 407 10.24 21.21 -7.01
N LYS A 408 9.98 20.62 -8.18
CA LYS A 408 8.84 20.97 -8.99
C LYS A 408 7.52 20.70 -8.28
N VAL A 409 6.71 21.73 -8.16
CA VAL A 409 5.33 21.66 -7.71
C VAL A 409 4.40 21.49 -8.91
N ASN A 410 3.62 20.41 -8.94
CA ASN A 410 2.64 20.17 -9.98
C ASN A 410 1.54 21.26 -9.91
N PRO A 411 1.10 21.82 -11.05
CA PRO A 411 0.08 22.87 -11.05
C PRO A 411 -1.25 22.31 -10.52
N HIS A 412 -1.94 23.11 -9.73
CA HIS A 412 -3.32 22.84 -9.39
C HIS A 412 -4.19 23.05 -10.63
N ARG A 413 -4.97 22.04 -11.03
CA ARG A 413 -5.82 22.07 -12.23
C ARG A 413 -7.27 21.70 -11.85
N PRO A 414 -7.99 22.58 -11.14
CA PRO A 414 -9.39 22.33 -10.81
C PRO A 414 -10.21 22.23 -12.09
N GLY A 415 -11.19 21.34 -12.11
CA GLY A 415 -12.08 21.17 -13.28
C GLY A 415 -11.46 20.48 -14.50
N ARG A 416 -10.22 19.97 -14.41
CA ARG A 416 -9.63 19.20 -15.51
C ARG A 416 -10.42 17.92 -15.76
N ALA A 417 -11.02 17.81 -16.93
CA ALA A 417 -11.67 16.60 -17.42
C ALA A 417 -10.77 15.93 -18.47
N GLU A 418 -10.40 14.68 -18.24
CA GLU A 418 -9.59 13.89 -19.18
C GLU A 418 -10.37 12.66 -19.64
N PRO A 419 -10.46 12.41 -20.96
CA PRO A 419 -11.08 11.19 -21.46
C PRO A 419 -10.33 9.96 -20.96
N ARG A 420 -11.04 9.02 -20.32
CA ARG A 420 -10.45 7.76 -19.82
C ARG A 420 -10.28 6.74 -20.96
N VAL A 421 -9.57 7.15 -22.02
CA VAL A 421 -9.26 6.31 -23.17
C VAL A 421 -7.76 6.12 -23.32
N LYS A 422 -7.36 4.92 -23.72
CA LYS A 422 -5.94 4.62 -24.00
C LYS A 422 -5.79 4.16 -25.44
N LYS A 423 -4.81 4.70 -26.15
CA LYS A 423 -4.32 4.10 -27.37
C LYS A 423 -3.66 2.76 -27.04
N ARG A 424 -4.07 1.68 -27.66
CA ARG A 424 -3.39 0.39 -27.57
C ARG A 424 -2.29 0.31 -28.61
N ARG A 425 -1.09 -0.03 -28.22
CA ARG A 425 -0.06 -0.45 -29.16
C ARG A 425 -0.34 -1.89 -29.57
N PRO A 426 -0.17 -2.26 -30.86
CA PRO A 426 -0.23 -3.65 -31.29
C PRO A 426 0.73 -4.50 -30.45
N LYS A 427 0.31 -5.72 -30.11
CA LYS A 427 1.20 -6.68 -29.44
C LYS A 427 2.15 -7.26 -30.48
N GLN A 428 3.43 -7.23 -30.17
CA GLN A 428 4.48 -7.74 -31.05
C GLN A 428 4.45 -9.28 -31.13
N TYR A 429 4.08 -9.94 -30.01
CA TYR A 429 4.02 -11.40 -29.95
C TYR A 429 2.66 -11.89 -29.42
N ARG A 430 2.26 -13.08 -29.85
CA ARG A 430 1.05 -13.74 -29.34
C ARG A 430 1.23 -14.15 -27.87
N ARG A 431 0.13 -14.21 -27.13
CA ARG A 431 0.16 -14.73 -25.76
C ARG A 431 0.49 -16.21 -25.76
N MET A 432 1.27 -16.67 -24.79
CA MET A 432 1.54 -18.08 -24.59
C MET A 432 0.25 -18.87 -24.34
N THR A 433 0.07 -19.94 -25.06
CA THR A 433 -1.04 -20.90 -24.91
C THR A 433 -0.59 -22.23 -24.32
N LYS A 434 0.72 -22.49 -24.33
CA LYS A 434 1.41 -23.64 -23.74
C LYS A 434 2.62 -23.13 -22.94
N PRO A 435 3.12 -23.87 -21.94
CA PRO A 435 4.36 -23.54 -21.23
C PRO A 435 5.53 -23.37 -22.20
N ARG A 436 6.46 -22.47 -21.89
CA ARG A 436 7.63 -22.18 -22.74
C ARG A 436 8.49 -23.41 -23.00
N SER A 437 8.61 -24.29 -22.02
CA SER A 437 9.34 -25.57 -22.18
C SER A 437 8.72 -26.46 -23.25
N VAL A 438 7.39 -26.53 -23.29
CA VAL A 438 6.64 -27.29 -24.30
C VAL A 438 6.82 -26.68 -25.69
N LEU A 439 6.66 -25.36 -25.81
CA LEU A 439 6.85 -24.65 -27.08
C LEU A 439 8.27 -24.79 -27.61
N ARG A 440 9.28 -24.77 -26.72
CA ARG A 440 10.67 -24.97 -27.11
C ARG A 440 10.91 -26.39 -27.65
N LYS A 441 10.31 -27.39 -26.98
CA LYS A 441 10.41 -28.80 -27.46
C LYS A 441 9.74 -28.95 -28.81
N GLU A 442 8.57 -28.41 -29.02
CA GLU A 442 7.84 -28.43 -30.29
C GLU A 442 8.70 -27.80 -31.42
N LEU A 443 9.35 -26.65 -31.17
CA LEU A 443 10.24 -26.03 -32.16
C LEU A 443 11.48 -26.89 -32.51
N LEU A 444 12.03 -27.59 -31.53
CA LEU A 444 13.15 -28.50 -31.75
C LEU A 444 12.71 -29.74 -32.52
N ASP A 445 11.53 -30.28 -32.19
CA ASP A 445 10.97 -31.46 -32.88
C ASP A 445 10.54 -31.14 -34.33
N GLU A 446 10.14 -29.90 -34.61
CA GLU A 446 9.80 -29.39 -35.94
C GLU A 446 11.05 -29.04 -36.81
N GLY A 447 12.27 -29.24 -36.30
CA GLY A 447 13.50 -28.98 -37.03
C GLY A 447 13.84 -27.52 -37.29
N VAL A 448 13.14 -26.60 -36.60
CA VAL A 448 13.48 -25.18 -36.62
C VAL A 448 14.64 -24.95 -35.66
N ALA A 449 15.86 -24.93 -36.21
CA ALA A 449 17.07 -24.63 -35.46
C ALA A 449 16.97 -23.24 -34.81
N ALA A 450 17.49 -23.15 -33.59
CA ALA A 450 17.56 -21.92 -32.81
C ALA A 450 18.55 -20.91 -33.41
#